data_7a1af887b8565baf0b32c6d81606c01d
#
_entry.id   7a1af887b8565baf0b32c6d81606c01d
#
_cell.length_a   1.000
_cell.length_b   1.000
_cell.length_c   1.000
_cell.angle_alpha   90.00
_cell.angle_beta   90.00
_cell.angle_gamma   90.00
#
_symmetry.space_group_name_H-M   'P 1'
#
loop_
_entity.id
_entity.type
_entity.pdbx_description
1 polymer ?
#
loop_
_entity_poly.entity_id
_entity_poly.type
_entity_poly.pdbx_seq_one_letter_code
_entity_poly.pdbx_strand_id
1 'polypeptide(L)'
;MELYHLRSQEDPLTRVVKDDPVRPHIPLEQRINDAAEILLLKAGEEVLAATCMQWLEDIPETEDDLIALAKTHDVAVFYTIWSYKPGAGAQLLQEAAKWLLKDYKDIKAIVTLSPHTKMAERFHLKNGAKIRRTNEHSVNYQYYSKD
;
A
#
# COMPACT_ATOMS: atom_id res chain seq x y z
N MET A 1 -3.25 17.97 7.09
CA MET A 1 -3.12 16.51 7.02
C MET A 1 -1.70 16.13 6.67
N GLU A 2 -1.22 15.06 7.27
CA GLU A 2 0.15 14.61 7.03
C GLU A 2 0.20 13.12 6.68
N LEU A 3 1.22 12.78 5.89
CA LEU A 3 1.58 11.38 5.62
C LEU A 3 2.51 10.94 6.76
N TYR A 4 2.06 9.97 7.54
CA TYR A 4 2.82 9.46 8.69
C TYR A 4 3.41 8.09 8.32
N HIS A 5 4.72 7.95 8.54
CA HIS A 5 5.44 6.70 8.27
C HIS A 5 5.53 5.87 9.54
N LEU A 6 4.72 4.82 9.61
CA LEU A 6 4.68 3.91 10.75
C LEU A 6 5.71 2.82 10.51
N ARG A 7 6.89 3.00 11.08
CA ARG A 7 8.07 2.16 10.82
C ARG A 7 8.57 1.36 12.01
N SER A 8 7.95 1.53 13.18
CA SER A 8 8.32 0.79 14.39
C SER A 8 7.18 -0.12 14.83
N GLN A 9 7.51 -1.38 15.07
CA GLN A 9 6.52 -2.34 15.59
C GLN A 9 6.07 -1.97 17.01
N GLU A 10 6.80 -1.08 17.68
CA GLU A 10 6.48 -0.64 19.04
C GLU A 10 5.68 0.64 19.10
N ASP A 11 5.43 1.28 17.95
CA ASP A 11 4.61 2.48 17.88
C ASP A 11 3.18 2.15 18.28
N PRO A 12 2.56 2.90 19.21
CA PRO A 12 1.17 2.66 19.61
C PRO A 12 0.16 2.71 18.46
N LEU A 13 0.49 3.39 17.37
CA LEU A 13 -0.39 3.47 16.19
C LEU A 13 -0.49 2.15 15.43
N THR A 14 0.34 1.15 15.76
CA THR A 14 0.22 -0.19 15.16
C THR A 14 -1.14 -0.84 15.45
N ARG A 15 -1.89 -0.30 16.44
CA ARG A 15 -3.24 -0.78 16.75
C ARG A 15 -4.19 -0.73 15.54
N VAL A 16 -3.89 0.10 14.53
CA VAL A 16 -4.75 0.24 13.35
C VAL A 16 -4.82 -1.04 12.51
N VAL A 17 -3.85 -1.95 12.64
CA VAL A 17 -3.83 -3.19 11.83
C VAL A 17 -5.01 -4.10 12.13
N LYS A 18 -5.59 -4.00 13.32
CA LYS A 18 -6.78 -4.79 13.69
C LYS A 18 -8.00 -4.42 12.83
N ASP A 19 -7.97 -3.26 12.19
CA ASP A 19 -9.06 -2.75 11.38
C ASP A 19 -8.90 -3.08 9.89
N ASP A 20 -7.85 -3.79 9.51
CA ASP A 20 -7.61 -4.18 8.10
C ASP A 20 -8.74 -5.08 7.62
N PRO A 21 -9.58 -4.63 6.67
CA PRO A 21 -10.71 -5.42 6.21
C PRO A 21 -10.37 -6.42 5.14
N VAL A 22 -9.17 -6.34 4.57
CA VAL A 22 -8.77 -7.14 3.41
C VAL A 22 -7.88 -8.31 3.82
N ARG A 23 -6.85 -8.04 4.63
CA ARG A 23 -5.85 -9.05 4.99
C ARG A 23 -5.56 -9.03 6.49
N PRO A 24 -6.60 -9.24 7.33
CA PRO A 24 -6.42 -9.13 8.79
C PRO A 24 -5.48 -10.18 9.36
N HIS A 25 -5.21 -11.24 8.63
CA HIS A 25 -4.35 -12.36 9.05
C HIS A 25 -2.85 -12.08 8.95
N ILE A 26 -2.44 -11.01 8.24
CA ILE A 26 -1.01 -10.72 8.10
C ILE A 26 -0.46 -10.16 9.40
N PRO A 27 0.58 -10.80 9.97
CA PRO A 27 1.13 -10.36 11.25
C PRO A 27 1.91 -9.04 11.13
N LEU A 28 2.07 -8.37 12.27
CA LEU A 28 2.72 -7.06 12.32
C LEU A 28 4.17 -7.11 11.82
N GLU A 29 4.92 -8.15 12.15
CA GLU A 29 6.32 -8.29 11.73
C GLU A 29 6.49 -8.40 10.22
N GLN A 30 5.43 -8.79 9.51
CA GLN A 30 5.44 -8.77 8.05
C GLN A 30 5.05 -7.41 7.49
N ARG A 31 4.31 -6.60 8.25
CA ARG A 31 3.85 -5.28 7.83
C ARG A 31 4.90 -4.18 8.06
N ILE A 32 5.76 -4.37 9.04
CA ILE A 32 6.80 -3.40 9.40
C ILE A 32 8.12 -4.15 9.57
N ASN A 33 9.05 -3.92 8.64
CA ASN A 33 10.39 -4.50 8.66
C ASN A 33 11.28 -3.68 7.74
N ASP A 34 12.48 -4.18 7.40
CA ASP A 34 13.42 -3.42 6.57
C ASP A 34 12.91 -3.14 5.16
N ALA A 35 11.92 -3.90 4.68
CA ALA A 35 11.36 -3.75 3.32
C ALA A 35 9.89 -3.35 3.31
N ALA A 36 9.31 -3.01 4.46
CA ALA A 36 7.88 -2.74 4.56
C ALA A 36 7.56 -1.71 5.63
N GLU A 37 6.51 -0.92 5.39
CA GLU A 37 6.02 0.04 6.37
C GLU A 37 4.53 0.25 6.19
N ILE A 38 3.90 0.81 7.20
CA ILE A 38 2.51 1.24 7.13
C ILE A 38 2.49 2.75 6.95
N LEU A 39 1.72 3.23 5.99
CA LEU A 39 1.53 4.65 5.77
C LEU A 39 0.16 5.05 6.28
N LEU A 40 0.12 6.12 7.07
CA LEU A 40 -1.13 6.66 7.61
C LEU A 40 -1.34 8.07 7.09
N LEU A 41 -2.59 8.40 6.83
CA LEU A 41 -2.98 9.79 6.63
C LEU A 41 -3.56 10.28 7.96
N LYS A 42 -2.95 11.31 8.54
CA LYS A 42 -3.35 11.85 9.84
C LYS A 42 -3.78 13.29 9.76
N ALA A 43 -4.77 13.65 10.56
CA ALA A 43 -5.14 15.02 10.84
C ALA A 43 -4.96 15.21 12.35
N GLY A 44 -3.83 15.82 12.76
CA GLY A 44 -3.47 15.89 14.17
C GLY A 44 -3.29 14.48 14.74
N GLU A 45 -4.05 14.16 15.78
CA GLU A 45 -4.00 12.84 16.41
C GLU A 45 -4.92 11.81 15.74
N GLU A 46 -5.78 12.26 14.83
CA GLU A 46 -6.75 11.36 14.18
C GLU A 46 -6.16 10.67 12.98
N VAL A 47 -6.28 9.35 12.90
CA VAL A 47 -5.92 8.56 11.72
C VAL A 47 -7.13 8.54 10.79
N LEU A 48 -6.94 8.98 9.55
CA LEU A 48 -8.01 9.06 8.57
C LEU A 48 -8.04 7.86 7.62
N ALA A 49 -6.86 7.30 7.32
CA ALA A 49 -6.73 6.15 6.44
C ALA A 49 -5.39 5.46 6.69
N ALA A 50 -5.29 4.20 6.28
CA ALA A 50 -4.08 3.41 6.40
C ALA A 50 -3.85 2.56 5.17
N THR A 51 -2.59 2.34 4.81
CA THR A 51 -2.20 1.38 3.77
C THR A 51 -0.90 0.72 4.19
N CYS A 52 -0.77 -0.56 3.86
CA CYS A 52 0.49 -1.29 4.06
C CYS A 52 1.24 -1.35 2.74
N MET A 53 2.50 -0.98 2.78
CA MET A 53 3.37 -0.94 1.60
C MET A 53 4.55 -1.88 1.79
N GLN A 54 4.83 -2.67 0.74
CA GLN A 54 5.95 -3.59 0.68
C GLN A 54 6.82 -3.23 -0.52
N TRP A 55 8.14 -3.15 -0.31
CA TRP A 55 9.09 -3.07 -1.41
C TRP A 55 9.33 -4.48 -1.96
N LEU A 56 9.29 -4.62 -3.29
CA LEU A 56 9.60 -5.87 -3.98
C LEU A 56 10.47 -5.56 -5.21
N GLU A 57 11.12 -6.59 -5.74
CA GLU A 57 11.90 -6.46 -6.97
C GLU A 57 11.01 -6.63 -8.20
N ASP A 58 9.93 -7.42 -8.08
CA ASP A 58 8.98 -7.70 -9.15
C ASP A 58 7.54 -7.48 -8.69
N ILE A 59 6.63 -7.38 -9.64
CA ILE A 59 5.21 -7.20 -9.36
C ILE A 59 4.64 -8.53 -8.83
N PRO A 60 4.02 -8.54 -7.64
CA PRO A 60 3.53 -9.77 -7.04
C PRO A 60 2.23 -10.27 -7.67
N GLU A 61 2.03 -11.58 -7.66
CA GLU A 61 0.76 -12.19 -8.06
C GLU A 61 -0.02 -12.69 -6.86
N THR A 62 0.69 -13.10 -5.80
CA THR A 62 0.08 -13.72 -4.63
C THR A 62 0.56 -13.05 -3.35
N GLU A 63 -0.17 -13.33 -2.26
CA GLU A 63 0.20 -12.85 -0.94
C GLU A 63 1.55 -13.44 -0.49
N ASP A 64 1.87 -14.68 -0.91
CA ASP A 64 3.16 -15.28 -0.59
C ASP A 64 4.34 -14.51 -1.19
N ASP A 65 4.12 -13.82 -2.31
CA ASP A 65 5.16 -13.01 -2.92
C ASP A 65 5.57 -11.81 -2.04
N LEU A 66 4.72 -11.41 -1.09
CA LEU A 66 5.01 -10.31 -0.17
C LEU A 66 6.04 -10.68 0.89
N ILE A 67 6.38 -11.95 1.03
CA ILE A 67 7.33 -12.42 2.04
C ILE A 67 8.78 -12.22 1.57
N ALA A 68 8.98 -12.00 0.28
CA ALA A 68 10.31 -11.77 -0.27
C ALA A 68 10.94 -10.51 0.32
N LEU A 69 12.20 -10.63 0.77
CA LEU A 69 12.94 -9.49 1.33
C LEU A 69 13.66 -8.77 0.20
N ALA A 70 13.05 -7.70 -0.30
CA ALA A 70 13.67 -6.89 -1.33
C ALA A 70 14.83 -6.09 -0.75
N LYS A 71 15.93 -6.02 -1.49
CA LYS A 71 17.08 -5.21 -1.15
C LYS A 71 17.12 -3.90 -1.94
N THR A 72 16.15 -3.72 -2.83
CA THR A 72 16.05 -2.57 -3.71
C THR A 72 14.71 -1.87 -3.52
N HIS A 73 14.61 -0.65 -4.02
CA HIS A 73 13.36 0.12 -4.03
C HIS A 73 12.80 0.18 -5.45
N ASP A 74 12.64 -1.00 -6.07
CA ASP A 74 12.19 -1.09 -7.46
C ASP A 74 10.67 -0.97 -7.59
N VAL A 75 9.93 -1.77 -6.84
CA VAL A 75 8.47 -1.81 -6.93
C VAL A 75 7.87 -1.57 -5.56
N ALA A 76 7.06 -0.52 -5.45
CA ALA A 76 6.29 -0.26 -4.24
C ALA A 76 4.91 -0.89 -4.40
N VAL A 77 4.52 -1.74 -3.47
CA VAL A 77 3.26 -2.48 -3.52
C VAL A 77 2.37 -2.09 -2.36
N PHE A 78 1.21 -1.51 -2.68
CA PHE A 78 0.16 -1.29 -1.69
C PHE A 78 -0.73 -2.53 -1.70
N TYR A 79 -0.66 -3.37 -0.66
CA TYR A 79 -1.37 -4.64 -0.67
C TYR A 79 -2.65 -4.65 0.16
N THR A 80 -2.85 -3.63 0.98
CA THR A 80 -4.11 -3.43 1.70
C THR A 80 -4.29 -1.95 2.00
N ILE A 81 -5.53 -1.48 1.96
CA ILE A 81 -5.87 -0.09 2.25
C ILE A 81 -7.25 -0.03 2.89
N TRP A 82 -7.41 0.86 3.86
CA TRP A 82 -8.71 1.11 4.47
C TRP A 82 -8.83 2.57 4.94
N SER A 83 -10.07 3.03 5.01
CA SER A 83 -10.38 4.41 5.37
C SER A 83 -11.29 4.45 6.59
N TYR A 84 -11.06 5.47 7.43
CA TYR A 84 -11.95 5.79 8.54
C TYR A 84 -12.88 6.96 8.19
N LYS A 85 -12.57 7.69 7.12
CA LYS A 85 -13.36 8.84 6.64
C LYS A 85 -13.53 8.74 5.12
N PRO A 86 -14.68 9.19 4.57
CA PRO A 86 -14.88 9.17 3.12
C PRO A 86 -13.79 9.96 2.39
N GLY A 87 -13.25 9.35 1.32
CA GLY A 87 -12.23 9.99 0.49
C GLY A 87 -10.81 9.94 1.03
N ALA A 88 -10.63 9.55 2.28
CA ALA A 88 -9.29 9.56 2.90
C ALA A 88 -8.34 8.52 2.29
N GLY A 89 -8.85 7.36 1.90
CA GLY A 89 -8.02 6.33 1.25
C GLY A 89 -7.44 6.82 -0.07
N ALA A 90 -8.26 7.49 -0.89
CA ALA A 90 -7.82 8.06 -2.15
C ALA A 90 -6.74 9.12 -1.92
N GLN A 91 -6.95 10.00 -0.94
CA GLN A 91 -5.98 11.04 -0.61
C GLN A 91 -4.67 10.43 -0.10
N LEU A 92 -4.75 9.39 0.72
CA LEU A 92 -3.57 8.70 1.22
C LEU A 92 -2.73 8.15 0.06
N LEU A 93 -3.34 7.48 -0.90
CA LEU A 93 -2.61 6.93 -2.04
C LEU A 93 -1.96 8.02 -2.89
N GLN A 94 -2.63 9.15 -3.08
CA GLN A 94 -2.07 10.28 -3.81
C GLN A 94 -0.85 10.86 -3.09
N GLU A 95 -0.93 11.04 -1.78
CA GLU A 95 0.19 11.56 -0.99
C GLU A 95 1.35 10.56 -0.95
N ALA A 96 1.04 9.26 -0.83
CA ALA A 96 2.06 8.22 -0.84
C ALA A 96 2.79 8.15 -2.19
N ALA A 97 2.04 8.25 -3.29
CA ALA A 97 2.65 8.24 -4.62
C ALA A 97 3.56 9.45 -4.85
N LYS A 98 3.13 10.64 -4.40
CA LYS A 98 3.97 11.84 -4.49
C LYS A 98 5.26 11.67 -3.72
N TRP A 99 5.17 11.16 -2.50
CA TRP A 99 6.35 10.90 -1.67
C TRP A 99 7.30 9.92 -2.35
N LEU A 100 6.78 8.80 -2.85
CA LEU A 100 7.60 7.79 -3.52
C LEU A 100 8.32 8.34 -4.75
N LEU A 101 7.62 9.11 -5.59
CA LEU A 101 8.20 9.67 -6.80
C LEU A 101 9.23 10.75 -6.51
N LYS A 102 9.09 11.45 -5.38
CA LYS A 102 10.03 12.48 -4.97
C LYS A 102 11.30 11.87 -4.38
N ASP A 103 11.16 10.89 -3.48
CA ASP A 103 12.27 10.37 -2.69
C ASP A 103 12.98 9.16 -3.31
N TYR A 104 12.31 8.44 -4.22
CA TYR A 104 12.87 7.23 -4.84
C TYR A 104 12.91 7.40 -6.36
N LYS A 105 13.96 8.09 -6.83
CA LYS A 105 14.08 8.48 -8.25
C LYS A 105 14.19 7.29 -9.22
N ASP A 106 14.67 6.15 -8.74
CA ASP A 106 14.84 4.97 -9.58
C ASP A 106 13.70 3.96 -9.47
N ILE A 107 12.62 4.35 -8.82
CA ILE A 107 11.45 3.47 -8.69
C ILE A 107 10.92 3.07 -10.08
N LYS A 108 10.64 1.79 -10.26
CA LYS A 108 10.16 1.25 -11.53
C LYS A 108 8.65 1.24 -11.65
N ALA A 109 7.96 0.98 -10.55
CA ALA A 109 6.50 0.93 -10.56
C ALA A 109 5.91 1.13 -9.17
N ILE A 110 4.69 1.66 -9.15
CA ILE A 110 3.84 1.72 -7.95
C ILE A 110 2.59 0.94 -8.32
N VAL A 111 2.37 -0.19 -7.66
CA VAL A 111 1.26 -1.10 -7.96
C VAL A 111 0.55 -1.53 -6.69
N THR A 112 -0.58 -2.20 -6.87
CA THR A 112 -1.31 -2.82 -5.77
C THR A 112 -1.26 -4.33 -5.90
N LEU A 113 -1.63 -5.02 -4.82
CA LEU A 113 -2.02 -6.42 -4.84
C LEU A 113 -3.44 -6.45 -4.27
N SER A 114 -4.44 -6.47 -5.13
CA SER A 114 -5.84 -6.25 -4.76
C SER A 114 -6.68 -7.49 -4.98
N PRO A 115 -7.76 -7.67 -4.20
CA PRO A 115 -8.69 -8.78 -4.45
C PRO A 115 -9.51 -8.56 -5.71
N HIS A 116 -10.05 -9.66 -6.26
CA HIS A 116 -10.99 -9.63 -7.39
C HIS A 116 -12.36 -9.18 -6.92
N THR A 117 -12.52 -7.88 -6.63
CA THR A 117 -13.81 -7.32 -6.22
C THR A 117 -14.12 -6.09 -7.05
N LYS A 118 -15.41 -5.84 -7.25
CA LYS A 118 -15.85 -4.63 -7.95
C LYS A 118 -15.53 -3.39 -7.15
N MET A 119 -15.54 -3.49 -5.83
CA MET A 119 -15.20 -2.37 -4.95
C MET A 119 -13.76 -1.92 -5.18
N ALA A 120 -12.80 -2.86 -5.18
CA ALA A 120 -11.40 -2.54 -5.43
C ALA A 120 -11.21 -1.96 -6.84
N GLU A 121 -11.84 -2.57 -7.84
CA GLU A 121 -11.74 -2.09 -9.22
C GLU A 121 -12.23 -0.65 -9.36
N ARG A 122 -13.42 -0.35 -8.84
CA ARG A 122 -13.98 1.00 -8.90
C ARG A 122 -13.08 2.00 -8.19
N PHE A 123 -12.61 1.64 -7.01
CA PHE A 123 -11.76 2.52 -6.21
C PHE A 123 -10.48 2.88 -6.94
N HIS A 124 -9.75 1.89 -7.43
CA HIS A 124 -8.46 2.14 -8.07
C HIS A 124 -8.60 2.81 -9.44
N LEU A 125 -9.54 2.39 -10.26
CA LEU A 125 -9.74 3.01 -11.57
C LEU A 125 -10.22 4.46 -11.43
N LYS A 126 -11.10 4.74 -10.47
CA LYS A 126 -11.57 6.10 -10.20
C LYS A 126 -10.42 7.02 -9.77
N ASN A 127 -9.42 6.46 -9.10
CA ASN A 127 -8.31 7.24 -8.56
C ASN A 127 -7.09 7.29 -9.50
N GLY A 128 -7.29 6.95 -10.76
CA GLY A 128 -6.27 7.15 -11.79
C GLY A 128 -5.38 5.96 -12.07
N ALA A 129 -5.59 4.83 -11.42
CA ALA A 129 -4.85 3.63 -11.72
C ALA A 129 -5.38 2.96 -12.98
N LYS A 130 -4.56 2.09 -13.56
CA LYS A 130 -5.00 1.21 -14.64
C LYS A 130 -4.68 -0.22 -14.25
N ILE A 131 -5.35 -1.18 -14.90
CA ILE A 131 -5.07 -2.60 -14.66
C ILE A 131 -3.73 -2.92 -15.29
N ARG A 132 -2.75 -3.33 -14.49
CA ARG A 132 -1.45 -3.79 -14.97
C ARG A 132 -1.53 -5.27 -15.35
N ARG A 133 -2.13 -6.07 -14.48
CA ARG A 133 -2.21 -7.51 -14.69
C ARG A 133 -3.33 -8.10 -13.86
N THR A 134 -4.10 -9.01 -14.47
CA THR A 134 -5.12 -9.78 -13.78
C THR A 134 -4.54 -11.16 -13.53
N ASN A 135 -4.41 -11.53 -12.26
CA ASN A 135 -3.87 -12.82 -11.84
C ASN A 135 -5.02 -13.76 -11.43
N GLU A 136 -4.71 -15.01 -11.13
CA GLU A 136 -5.74 -15.98 -10.73
C GLU A 136 -6.52 -15.51 -9.49
N HIS A 137 -5.80 -15.03 -8.46
CA HIS A 137 -6.41 -14.64 -7.19
C HIS A 137 -6.22 -13.18 -6.82
N SER A 138 -5.73 -12.36 -7.74
CA SER A 138 -5.49 -10.94 -7.47
C SER A 138 -5.52 -10.10 -8.73
N VAL A 139 -5.52 -8.78 -8.54
CA VAL A 139 -5.35 -7.82 -9.62
C VAL A 139 -4.29 -6.81 -9.19
N ASN A 140 -3.36 -6.53 -10.08
CA ASN A 140 -2.40 -5.44 -9.87
C ASN A 140 -2.91 -4.20 -10.59
N TYR A 141 -3.31 -3.18 -9.82
CA TYR A 141 -3.61 -1.86 -10.35
C TYR A 141 -2.34 -1.03 -10.30
N GLN A 142 -2.07 -0.27 -11.36
CA GLN A 142 -0.83 0.47 -11.50
C GLN A 142 -1.09 1.96 -11.41
N TYR A 143 -0.42 2.62 -10.47
CA TYR A 143 -0.45 4.08 -10.30
C TYR A 143 0.72 4.74 -11.01
N TYR A 144 1.82 4.03 -11.20
CA TYR A 144 3.00 4.56 -11.87
C TYR A 144 3.82 3.43 -12.49
N SER A 145 4.40 3.69 -13.65
CA SER A 145 5.40 2.83 -14.27
C SER A 145 6.43 3.71 -14.96
N LYS A 146 7.69 3.33 -14.82
CA LYS A 146 8.79 4.02 -15.47
C LYS A 146 8.76 3.84 -16.99
N ASP A 147 8.17 2.74 -17.46
CA ASP A 147 8.08 2.41 -18.88
C ASP A 147 6.97 3.15 -19.60
#